data_83ac835697b18cc15eb01e7a9cb42e09
#
_entry.id   83ac835697b18cc15eb01e7a9cb42e09
#
_cell.length_a   1.000
_cell.length_b   1.000
_cell.length_c   1.000
_cell.angle_alpha   90.00
_cell.angle_beta   90.00
_cell.angle_gamma   90.00
#
_symmetry.space_group_name_H-M   'P 1'
#
loop_
_entity.id
_entity.type
_entity.pdbx_description
1 polymer ?
#
loop_
_entity_poly.entity_id
_entity_poly.type
_entity_poly.pdbx_seq_one_letter_code
_entity_poly.pdbx_strand_id
1 'polypeptide(L)'
;VSAKNRITPTGTPTLSKNAITYGDALNTIALSGKLHDNVNNVDVDGTFEWVDGTHIPVVGNGTYAAEWIFEPTDTEKYLTVSGRSNITVEKAQQYGKVSMAGYTYGQAPSTPTLTDRTGDANAQVTYSYAAAGNGSVQTWDIQNPPALNAGTYRMYASIGDTDNYYGFEAVYCEFVVAKATPTYTKPTDLTAKYGQTLADVTL
;
A
#
# COMPACT_ATOMS: atom_id res chain seq x y z
N VAL A 1 -6.76 57.69 22.39
CA VAL A 1 -7.12 56.34 22.95
C VAL A 1 -5.80 55.63 23.13
N SER A 2 -5.33 55.46 24.40
CA SER A 2 -4.13 54.73 24.73
C SER A 2 -4.25 53.28 24.25
N ALA A 3 -3.28 52.78 23.48
CA ALA A 3 -3.23 51.39 23.08
C ALA A 3 -3.19 50.52 24.37
N LYS A 4 -4.22 49.71 24.57
CA LYS A 4 -4.31 48.81 25.70
C LYS A 4 -3.19 47.80 25.59
N ASN A 5 -2.28 47.75 26.57
CA ASN A 5 -1.15 46.84 26.57
C ASN A 5 -1.65 45.42 26.86
N ARG A 6 -1.94 44.61 25.81
CA ARG A 6 -2.41 43.23 25.95
C ARG A 6 -1.26 42.31 26.33
N ILE A 7 -1.57 41.29 27.12
CA ILE A 7 -0.62 40.27 27.59
C ILE A 7 -0.57 39.11 26.56
N THR A 8 0.63 38.63 26.29
CA THR A 8 0.84 37.41 25.51
C THR A 8 0.90 36.21 26.47
N PRO A 9 -0.11 35.35 26.50
CA PRO A 9 -0.05 34.15 27.34
C PRO A 9 0.95 33.13 26.77
N THR A 10 1.43 32.24 27.62
CA THR A 10 2.44 31.23 27.29
C THR A 10 1.96 29.82 27.57
N GLY A 11 2.54 28.82 26.88
CA GLY A 11 2.23 27.41 27.02
C GLY A 11 2.02 26.73 25.68
N THR A 12 1.55 25.49 25.73
CA THR A 12 1.29 24.66 24.56
C THR A 12 0.00 23.86 24.77
N PRO A 13 -0.71 23.46 23.70
CA PRO A 13 -1.87 22.59 23.82
C PRO A 13 -1.50 21.20 24.34
N THR A 14 -2.45 20.55 24.98
CA THR A 14 -2.45 19.12 25.20
C THR A 14 -3.06 18.43 23.98
N LEU A 15 -2.35 17.46 23.42
CA LEU A 15 -2.77 16.67 22.26
C LEU A 15 -3.51 15.42 22.74
N SER A 16 -4.63 15.06 22.08
CA SER A 16 -5.33 13.80 22.36
C SER A 16 -4.50 12.55 21.98
N LYS A 17 -3.61 12.69 20.99
CA LYS A 17 -2.61 11.70 20.55
C LYS A 17 -1.46 12.45 19.88
N ASN A 18 -0.26 11.87 19.89
CA ASN A 18 0.96 12.46 19.30
C ASN A 18 1.42 11.77 18.02
N ALA A 19 0.63 10.79 17.53
CA ALA A 19 0.89 10.05 16.31
C ALA A 19 -0.40 9.88 15.49
N ILE A 20 -0.23 9.87 14.18
CA ILE A 20 -1.27 9.58 13.18
C ILE A 20 -0.68 8.66 12.11
N THR A 21 -1.56 7.95 11.39
CA THR A 21 -1.18 7.17 10.23
C THR A 21 -1.28 8.02 8.98
N TYR A 22 -0.39 7.85 8.00
CA TYR A 22 -0.49 8.50 6.71
C TYR A 22 -1.90 8.34 6.11
N GLY A 23 -2.47 9.44 5.66
CA GLY A 23 -3.87 9.53 5.21
C GLY A 23 -4.81 10.15 6.25
N ASP A 24 -4.43 10.19 7.53
CA ASP A 24 -5.17 10.94 8.54
C ASP A 24 -4.87 12.44 8.45
N ALA A 25 -5.92 13.26 8.56
CA ALA A 25 -5.77 14.71 8.66
C ALA A 25 -5.45 15.13 10.11
N LEU A 26 -4.82 16.31 10.29
CA LEU A 26 -4.46 16.84 11.60
C LEU A 26 -5.65 17.01 12.54
N ASN A 27 -6.84 17.30 12.03
CA ASN A 27 -8.07 17.45 12.85
C ASN A 27 -8.53 16.16 13.54
N THR A 28 -7.91 14.99 13.22
CA THR A 28 -8.09 13.74 13.98
C THR A 28 -7.40 13.79 15.35
N ILE A 29 -6.55 14.79 15.58
CA ILE A 29 -5.91 15.09 16.87
C ILE A 29 -6.64 16.29 17.48
N ALA A 30 -7.36 16.06 18.57
CA ALA A 30 -7.97 17.15 19.32
C ALA A 30 -6.91 17.92 20.13
N LEU A 31 -7.04 19.25 20.13
CA LEU A 31 -6.26 20.16 20.95
C LEU A 31 -7.06 20.58 22.17
N SER A 32 -6.43 20.67 23.34
CA SER A 32 -7.07 21.08 24.59
C SER A 32 -6.07 21.76 25.51
N GLY A 33 -6.58 22.28 26.63
CA GLY A 33 -5.77 22.92 27.67
C GLY A 33 -6.01 24.42 27.73
N LYS A 34 -5.13 25.11 28.45
CA LYS A 34 -5.13 26.57 28.65
C LYS A 34 -3.71 27.09 28.52
N LEU A 35 -3.57 28.37 28.14
CA LEU A 35 -2.31 29.07 28.26
C LEU A 35 -2.22 29.76 29.63
N HIS A 36 -1.07 30.25 30.00
CA HIS A 36 -0.80 30.87 31.29
C HIS A 36 -0.36 32.34 31.12
N ASP A 37 -0.96 33.21 31.94
CA ASP A 37 -0.55 34.59 32.10
C ASP A 37 0.49 34.66 33.23
N ASN A 38 1.75 34.75 32.87
CA ASN A 38 2.86 34.82 33.84
C ASN A 38 2.94 36.15 34.60
N VAL A 39 2.22 37.20 34.17
CA VAL A 39 2.22 38.50 34.86
C VAL A 39 1.25 38.45 36.03
N ASN A 40 0.08 37.88 35.86
CA ASN A 40 -0.97 37.81 36.90
C ASN A 40 -1.05 36.44 37.57
N ASN A 41 -0.24 35.46 37.11
CA ASN A 41 -0.19 34.07 37.62
C ASN A 41 -1.56 33.39 37.56
N VAL A 42 -2.23 33.44 36.41
CA VAL A 42 -3.57 32.84 36.16
C VAL A 42 -3.62 32.12 34.85
N ASP A 43 -4.47 31.11 34.76
CA ASP A 43 -4.77 30.45 33.48
C ASP A 43 -5.62 31.34 32.60
N VAL A 44 -5.37 31.23 31.30
CA VAL A 44 -6.08 31.97 30.26
C VAL A 44 -7.00 31.02 29.52
N ASP A 45 -8.30 31.27 29.60
CA ASP A 45 -9.32 30.55 28.86
C ASP A 45 -9.31 30.94 27.37
N GLY A 46 -9.53 29.94 26.51
CA GLY A 46 -9.56 30.12 25.07
C GLY A 46 -9.69 28.79 24.34
N THR A 47 -9.57 28.84 23.02
CA THR A 47 -9.65 27.66 22.15
C THR A 47 -8.36 27.49 21.36
N PHE A 48 -7.92 26.22 21.25
CA PHE A 48 -6.86 25.82 20.36
C PHE A 48 -7.43 25.24 19.06
N GLU A 49 -6.87 25.65 17.94
CA GLU A 49 -7.19 25.11 16.63
C GLU A 49 -5.91 24.86 15.82
N TRP A 50 -5.94 23.85 14.95
CA TRP A 50 -4.89 23.69 13.93
C TRP A 50 -5.03 24.78 12.88
N VAL A 51 -3.93 25.39 12.46
CA VAL A 51 -3.95 26.40 11.39
C VAL A 51 -4.50 25.81 10.09
N ASP A 52 -4.14 24.56 9.78
CA ASP A 52 -4.76 23.75 8.72
C ASP A 52 -5.08 22.35 9.26
N GLY A 53 -6.26 22.20 9.85
CA GLY A 53 -6.71 20.92 10.39
C GLY A 53 -7.00 19.86 9.33
N THR A 54 -7.15 20.24 8.06
CA THR A 54 -7.43 19.33 6.94
C THR A 54 -6.16 18.79 6.29
N HIS A 55 -5.00 19.35 6.63
CA HIS A 55 -3.72 18.90 6.11
C HIS A 55 -3.43 17.45 6.47
N ILE A 56 -2.98 16.68 5.47
CA ILE A 56 -2.54 15.28 5.60
C ILE A 56 -1.02 15.27 5.48
N PRO A 57 -0.27 15.19 6.59
CA PRO A 57 1.19 15.21 6.52
C PRO A 57 1.74 13.88 5.98
N VAL A 58 2.89 13.97 5.29
CA VAL A 58 3.62 12.80 4.78
C VAL A 58 4.53 12.22 5.84
N VAL A 59 4.88 10.95 5.71
CA VAL A 59 5.89 10.29 6.54
C VAL A 59 7.26 10.91 6.25
N GLY A 60 7.97 11.32 7.30
CA GLY A 60 9.28 11.93 7.22
C GLY A 60 10.30 11.31 8.16
N ASN A 61 11.55 11.76 8.07
CA ASN A 61 12.63 11.36 8.96
C ASN A 61 12.54 12.10 10.31
N GLY A 62 11.47 11.89 11.07
CA GLY A 62 11.23 12.55 12.34
C GLY A 62 9.77 12.95 12.49
N THR A 63 9.54 14.00 13.28
CA THR A 63 8.19 14.50 13.54
C THR A 63 7.81 15.62 12.58
N TYR A 64 6.54 15.69 12.24
CA TYR A 64 5.93 16.80 11.54
C TYR A 64 5.60 17.92 12.53
N ALA A 65 6.07 19.14 12.28
CA ALA A 65 5.81 20.32 13.12
C ALA A 65 4.49 20.99 12.70
N ALA A 66 3.38 20.55 13.29
CA ALA A 66 2.05 21.05 13.00
C ALA A 66 1.78 22.39 13.69
N GLU A 67 1.29 23.38 12.93
CA GLU A 67 1.02 24.73 13.43
C GLU A 67 -0.38 24.79 14.05
N TRP A 68 -0.44 25.44 15.22
CA TRP A 68 -1.69 25.71 15.93
C TRP A 68 -1.81 27.18 16.30
N ILE A 69 -3.03 27.63 16.55
CA ILE A 69 -3.38 28.95 17.03
C ILE A 69 -4.22 28.79 18.30
N PHE A 70 -3.99 29.69 19.27
CA PHE A 70 -4.81 29.83 20.46
C PHE A 70 -5.53 31.16 20.40
N GLU A 71 -6.85 31.14 20.46
CA GLU A 71 -7.68 32.32 20.56
C GLU A 71 -8.21 32.48 21.99
N PRO A 72 -7.73 33.49 22.75
CA PRO A 72 -8.20 33.71 24.12
C PRO A 72 -9.66 34.21 24.11
N THR A 73 -10.44 33.80 25.09
CA THR A 73 -11.83 34.25 25.28
C THR A 73 -11.88 35.75 25.55
N ASP A 74 -10.93 36.30 26.34
CA ASP A 74 -10.79 37.73 26.59
C ASP A 74 -9.75 38.36 25.65
N THR A 75 -10.18 38.73 24.46
CA THR A 75 -9.34 39.37 23.43
C THR A 75 -8.99 40.82 23.74
N GLU A 76 -9.65 41.44 24.74
CA GLU A 76 -9.33 42.77 25.21
C GLU A 76 -8.08 42.76 26.09
N LYS A 77 -7.86 41.69 26.84
CA LYS A 77 -6.74 41.53 27.75
C LYS A 77 -5.58 40.75 27.16
N TYR A 78 -5.85 39.73 26.35
CA TYR A 78 -4.85 38.81 25.84
C TYR A 78 -4.70 38.87 24.32
N LEU A 79 -3.49 38.58 23.85
CA LEU A 79 -3.18 38.38 22.44
C LEU A 79 -3.41 36.91 22.03
N THR A 80 -3.82 36.72 20.77
CA THR A 80 -3.77 35.43 20.10
C THR A 80 -2.32 34.92 20.05
N VAL A 81 -2.13 33.62 20.26
CA VAL A 81 -0.81 32.95 20.26
C VAL A 81 -0.81 31.85 19.21
N SER A 82 0.27 31.74 18.47
CA SER A 82 0.52 30.61 17.58
C SER A 82 1.77 29.86 18.01
N GLY A 83 1.80 28.57 17.67
CA GLY A 83 2.94 27.71 17.97
C GLY A 83 2.93 26.45 17.14
N ARG A 84 3.79 25.51 17.48
CA ARG A 84 3.94 24.24 16.80
C ARG A 84 3.95 23.08 17.78
N SER A 85 3.35 21.96 17.38
CA SER A 85 3.43 20.69 18.08
C SER A 85 4.00 19.62 17.14
N ASN A 86 4.87 18.78 17.68
CA ASN A 86 5.48 17.69 16.93
C ASN A 86 4.57 16.47 16.89
N ILE A 87 4.25 16.00 15.68
CA ILE A 87 3.39 14.85 15.42
C ILE A 87 4.21 13.79 14.69
N THR A 88 4.16 12.54 15.16
CA THR A 88 4.70 11.40 14.43
C THR A 88 3.71 10.98 13.36
N VAL A 89 4.18 10.80 12.13
CA VAL A 89 3.39 10.26 11.01
C VAL A 89 3.90 8.86 10.69
N GLU A 90 3.07 7.87 10.94
CA GLU A 90 3.40 6.46 10.69
C GLU A 90 2.97 6.06 9.28
N LYS A 91 3.69 5.10 8.67
CA LYS A 91 3.28 4.54 7.39
C LYS A 91 1.92 3.87 7.48
N ALA A 92 1.14 4.01 6.43
CA ALA A 92 -0.12 3.28 6.28
C ALA A 92 0.09 1.88 5.71
N GLN A 93 -0.88 1.00 5.90
CA GLN A 93 -0.90 -0.32 5.28
C GLN A 93 -1.44 -0.22 3.84
N GLN A 94 -0.96 -1.11 2.96
CA GLN A 94 -1.52 -1.26 1.63
C GLN A 94 -1.97 -2.70 1.42
N TYR A 95 -2.92 -2.91 0.49
CA TYR A 95 -3.55 -4.21 0.25
C TYR A 95 -3.83 -4.41 -1.23
N GLY A 96 -4.08 -5.67 -1.61
CA GLY A 96 -4.49 -6.06 -2.94
C GLY A 96 -4.80 -7.54 -3.01
N LYS A 97 -5.38 -7.97 -4.13
CA LYS A 97 -5.67 -9.38 -4.43
C LYS A 97 -4.99 -9.77 -5.72
N VAL A 98 -4.16 -10.81 -5.68
CA VAL A 98 -3.58 -11.39 -6.88
C VAL A 98 -4.60 -12.28 -7.58
N SER A 99 -4.61 -12.22 -8.92
CA SER A 99 -5.43 -13.07 -9.78
C SER A 99 -4.63 -13.51 -11.00
N MET A 100 -4.83 -14.74 -11.41
CA MET A 100 -4.26 -15.30 -12.64
C MET A 100 -5.18 -16.40 -13.18
N ALA A 101 -5.52 -16.35 -14.46
CA ALA A 101 -6.27 -17.42 -15.12
C ALA A 101 -5.35 -18.59 -15.47
N GLY A 102 -5.89 -19.81 -15.42
CA GLY A 102 -5.21 -21.00 -15.92
C GLY A 102 -5.07 -20.98 -17.45
N TYR A 103 -4.18 -21.83 -17.98
CA TYR A 103 -3.96 -21.99 -19.43
C TYR A 103 -3.57 -23.42 -19.76
N THR A 104 -3.49 -23.77 -21.06
CA THR A 104 -3.11 -25.11 -21.49
C THR A 104 -1.61 -25.16 -21.79
N TYR A 105 -0.96 -26.25 -21.44
CA TYR A 105 0.46 -26.49 -21.75
C TYR A 105 0.76 -26.24 -23.23
N GLY A 106 1.82 -25.51 -23.52
CA GLY A 106 2.20 -25.10 -24.86
C GLY A 106 1.48 -23.84 -25.41
N GLN A 107 0.49 -23.30 -24.67
CA GLN A 107 -0.10 -21.99 -24.96
C GLN A 107 0.60 -20.87 -24.20
N ALA A 108 0.41 -19.64 -24.66
CA ALA A 108 0.92 -18.48 -23.94
C ALA A 108 0.29 -18.40 -22.54
N PRO A 109 1.10 -18.17 -21.48
CA PRO A 109 0.59 -17.98 -20.15
C PRO A 109 -0.33 -16.76 -20.03
N SER A 110 -1.31 -16.84 -19.13
CA SER A 110 -2.11 -15.69 -18.74
C SER A 110 -1.25 -14.68 -17.97
N THR A 111 -1.60 -13.40 -18.03
CA THR A 111 -0.91 -12.35 -17.28
C THR A 111 -1.50 -12.25 -15.87
N PRO A 112 -0.67 -12.32 -14.81
CA PRO A 112 -1.14 -12.07 -13.46
C PRO A 112 -1.53 -10.60 -13.27
N THR A 113 -2.51 -10.34 -12.43
CA THR A 113 -2.99 -9.01 -12.08
C THR A 113 -3.12 -8.86 -10.58
N LEU A 114 -2.95 -7.63 -10.06
CA LEU A 114 -3.27 -7.25 -8.70
C LEU A 114 -4.50 -6.33 -8.74
N THR A 115 -5.61 -6.80 -8.17
CA THR A 115 -6.90 -6.09 -8.09
C THR A 115 -7.20 -5.63 -6.67
N ASP A 116 -8.26 -4.84 -6.48
CA ASP A 116 -8.68 -4.28 -5.18
C ASP A 116 -7.52 -3.61 -4.43
N ARG A 117 -6.62 -2.98 -5.18
CA ARG A 117 -5.42 -2.37 -4.65
C ARG A 117 -5.76 -1.09 -3.89
N THR A 118 -5.23 -0.99 -2.66
CA THR A 118 -5.19 0.23 -1.86
C THR A 118 -3.74 0.65 -1.65
N GLY A 119 -3.53 1.90 -1.23
CA GLY A 119 -2.19 2.42 -0.95
C GLY A 119 -1.57 3.18 -2.12
N ASP A 120 -0.26 3.07 -2.31
CA ASP A 120 0.46 3.80 -3.36
C ASP A 120 0.15 3.21 -4.75
N ALA A 121 -0.64 3.94 -5.54
CA ALA A 121 -1.03 3.54 -6.88
C ALA A 121 0.16 3.39 -7.85
N ASN A 122 1.27 4.10 -7.58
CA ASN A 122 2.46 4.12 -8.44
C ASN A 122 3.52 3.08 -8.03
N ALA A 123 3.38 2.45 -6.85
CA ALA A 123 4.34 1.46 -6.41
C ALA A 123 4.35 0.24 -7.34
N GLN A 124 5.54 -0.22 -7.68
CA GLN A 124 5.74 -1.33 -8.59
C GLN A 124 5.28 -2.66 -7.95
N VAL A 125 4.51 -3.43 -8.70
CA VAL A 125 4.10 -4.79 -8.32
C VAL A 125 5.10 -5.79 -8.88
N THR A 126 5.58 -6.70 -8.04
CA THR A 126 6.37 -7.85 -8.44
C THR A 126 5.55 -9.12 -8.28
N TYR A 127 5.77 -10.06 -9.21
CA TYR A 127 5.05 -11.34 -9.19
C TYR A 127 6.03 -12.49 -9.01
N SER A 128 5.57 -13.52 -8.30
CA SER A 128 6.31 -14.75 -8.12
C SER A 128 5.36 -15.95 -8.12
N TYR A 129 5.89 -17.14 -8.37
CA TYR A 129 5.09 -18.35 -8.43
C TYR A 129 5.81 -19.52 -7.76
N ALA A 130 5.03 -20.52 -7.38
CA ALA A 130 5.53 -21.80 -6.91
C ALA A 130 4.59 -22.93 -7.34
N ALA A 131 5.10 -24.14 -7.51
CA ALA A 131 4.21 -25.31 -7.63
C ALA A 131 3.40 -25.49 -6.35
N ALA A 132 2.12 -25.85 -6.46
CA ALA A 132 1.27 -26.11 -5.30
C ALA A 132 1.86 -27.25 -4.46
N GLY A 133 1.86 -27.09 -3.14
CA GLY A 133 2.53 -27.99 -2.20
C GLY A 133 3.88 -27.43 -1.75
N ASN A 134 4.99 -28.07 -2.09
CA ASN A 134 6.31 -27.73 -1.58
C ASN A 134 7.25 -27.09 -2.63
N GLY A 135 6.71 -26.43 -3.65
CA GLY A 135 7.51 -25.76 -4.67
C GLY A 135 8.27 -24.55 -4.11
N SER A 136 9.52 -24.38 -4.53
CA SER A 136 10.28 -23.15 -4.26
C SER A 136 9.67 -21.98 -5.00
N VAL A 137 9.60 -20.82 -4.32
CA VAL A 137 9.11 -19.58 -4.93
C VAL A 137 10.13 -19.06 -5.95
N GLN A 138 9.66 -18.72 -7.13
CA GLN A 138 10.45 -18.22 -8.26
C GLN A 138 9.82 -16.92 -8.79
N THR A 139 10.64 -16.07 -9.38
CA THR A 139 10.17 -14.82 -9.99
C THR A 139 9.35 -15.11 -11.24
N TRP A 140 8.22 -14.41 -11.39
CA TRP A 140 7.44 -14.37 -12.61
C TRP A 140 7.77 -13.10 -13.41
N ASP A 141 8.43 -13.26 -14.54
CA ASP A 141 8.66 -12.15 -15.47
C ASP A 141 7.47 -12.01 -16.41
N ILE A 142 6.77 -10.88 -16.33
CA ILE A 142 5.59 -10.60 -17.17
C ILE A 142 5.98 -10.51 -18.65
N GLN A 143 7.19 -10.02 -18.97
CA GLN A 143 7.67 -9.85 -20.34
C GLN A 143 8.14 -11.17 -20.93
N ASN A 144 8.71 -12.05 -20.08
CA ASN A 144 9.20 -13.37 -20.47
C ASN A 144 8.69 -14.41 -19.48
N PRO A 145 7.39 -14.74 -19.50
CA PRO A 145 6.82 -15.65 -18.55
C PRO A 145 7.42 -17.06 -18.67
N PRO A 146 7.68 -17.74 -17.55
CA PRO A 146 8.30 -19.07 -17.56
C PRO A 146 7.39 -20.10 -18.22
N ALA A 147 7.97 -21.02 -18.98
CA ALA A 147 7.27 -22.19 -19.51
C ALA A 147 7.07 -23.19 -18.36
N LEU A 148 5.82 -23.39 -17.95
CA LEU A 148 5.47 -24.33 -16.88
C LEU A 148 4.94 -25.64 -17.45
N ASN A 149 5.24 -26.75 -16.78
CA ASN A 149 4.63 -28.04 -17.06
C ASN A 149 3.16 -28.05 -16.59
N ALA A 150 2.36 -29.01 -17.10
CA ALA A 150 1.01 -29.20 -16.61
C ALA A 150 0.99 -29.52 -15.10
N GLY A 151 0.18 -28.78 -14.35
CA GLY A 151 0.12 -28.87 -12.89
C GLY A 151 -0.64 -27.71 -12.27
N THR A 152 -0.72 -27.70 -10.93
CA THR A 152 -1.31 -26.63 -10.15
C THR A 152 -0.19 -25.76 -9.56
N TYR A 153 -0.35 -24.48 -9.63
CA TYR A 153 0.62 -23.48 -9.18
C TYR A 153 -0.06 -22.41 -8.33
N ARG A 154 0.75 -21.72 -7.53
CA ARG A 154 0.36 -20.54 -6.77
C ARG A 154 1.06 -19.32 -7.36
N MET A 155 0.29 -18.27 -7.59
CA MET A 155 0.79 -16.96 -8.01
C MET A 155 0.72 -16.01 -6.82
N TYR A 156 1.81 -15.32 -6.55
CA TYR A 156 1.96 -14.31 -5.51
C TYR A 156 2.17 -12.93 -6.15
N ALA A 157 1.78 -11.88 -5.44
CA ALA A 157 2.12 -10.52 -5.79
C ALA A 157 2.64 -9.79 -4.55
N SER A 158 3.64 -8.96 -4.71
CA SER A 158 4.18 -8.12 -3.65
C SER A 158 4.45 -6.71 -4.13
N ILE A 159 4.37 -5.78 -3.18
CA ILE A 159 4.77 -4.38 -3.34
C ILE A 159 5.76 -4.09 -2.21
N GLY A 160 6.90 -3.48 -2.53
CA GLY A 160 7.86 -3.03 -1.52
C GLY A 160 7.35 -1.85 -0.70
N ASP A 161 8.06 -1.53 0.38
CA ASP A 161 7.87 -0.29 1.12
C ASP A 161 8.00 0.91 0.20
N THR A 162 7.13 1.90 0.41
CA THR A 162 7.25 3.24 -0.18
C THR A 162 7.45 4.27 0.93
N ASP A 163 7.54 5.55 0.57
CA ASP A 163 7.75 6.61 1.57
C ASP A 163 6.63 6.61 2.62
N ASN A 164 5.38 6.45 2.19
CA ASN A 164 4.20 6.59 3.03
C ASN A 164 3.48 5.27 3.36
N TYR A 165 3.90 4.14 2.79
CA TYR A 165 3.23 2.85 2.99
C TYR A 165 4.21 1.74 3.31
N TYR A 166 3.80 0.83 4.19
CA TYR A 166 4.49 -0.44 4.38
C TYR A 166 4.36 -1.33 3.14
N GLY A 167 5.38 -2.16 2.89
CA GLY A 167 5.32 -3.21 1.90
C GLY A 167 4.23 -4.24 2.22
N PHE A 168 3.83 -4.96 1.21
CA PHE A 168 2.74 -5.93 1.30
C PHE A 168 3.00 -7.12 0.39
N GLU A 169 2.61 -8.31 0.85
CA GLU A 169 2.58 -9.54 0.07
C GLU A 169 1.15 -10.05 0.01
N ALA A 170 0.60 -10.19 -1.21
CA ALA A 170 -0.74 -10.71 -1.39
C ALA A 170 -0.80 -12.19 -1.04
N VAL A 171 -1.88 -12.61 -0.44
CA VAL A 171 -2.24 -14.02 -0.37
C VAL A 171 -2.34 -14.55 -1.80
N TYR A 172 -1.72 -15.72 -2.05
CA TYR A 172 -1.66 -16.31 -3.38
C TYR A 172 -3.06 -16.61 -3.96
N CYS A 173 -3.16 -16.63 -5.29
CA CYS A 173 -4.20 -17.36 -6.00
C CYS A 173 -3.63 -18.64 -6.60
N GLU A 174 -4.47 -19.67 -6.74
CA GLU A 174 -4.10 -20.87 -7.46
C GLU A 174 -4.51 -20.76 -8.94
N PHE A 175 -3.67 -21.28 -9.83
CA PHE A 175 -3.97 -21.41 -11.25
C PHE A 175 -3.51 -22.79 -11.75
N VAL A 176 -4.11 -23.26 -12.83
CA VAL A 176 -3.84 -24.59 -13.39
C VAL A 176 -3.26 -24.44 -14.80
N VAL A 177 -2.15 -25.12 -15.05
CA VAL A 177 -1.67 -25.40 -16.40
C VAL A 177 -2.24 -26.77 -16.79
N ALA A 178 -3.24 -26.76 -17.66
CA ALA A 178 -3.91 -27.98 -18.13
C ALA A 178 -3.01 -28.77 -19.09
N LYS A 179 -3.16 -30.08 -19.14
CA LYS A 179 -2.49 -30.91 -20.15
C LYS A 179 -3.01 -30.57 -21.54
N ALA A 180 -2.13 -30.46 -22.51
CA ALA A 180 -2.52 -30.40 -23.91
C ALA A 180 -2.92 -31.79 -24.44
N THR A 181 -3.85 -31.81 -25.37
CA THR A 181 -4.15 -33.04 -26.12
C THR A 181 -3.07 -33.24 -27.16
N PRO A 182 -2.38 -34.39 -27.18
CA PRO A 182 -1.40 -34.66 -28.21
C PRO A 182 -2.06 -34.66 -29.61
N THR A 183 -1.43 -34.01 -30.56
CA THR A 183 -1.80 -34.15 -31.99
C THR A 183 -0.93 -35.22 -32.61
N TYR A 184 -1.54 -36.05 -33.41
CA TYR A 184 -0.83 -37.01 -34.24
C TYR A 184 -1.41 -37.02 -35.65
N THR A 185 -0.56 -37.26 -36.60
CA THR A 185 -1.01 -37.49 -37.99
C THR A 185 -1.16 -39.01 -38.15
N LYS A 186 -2.37 -39.44 -38.42
CA LYS A 186 -2.61 -40.87 -38.72
C LYS A 186 -1.90 -41.20 -40.06
N PRO A 187 -1.04 -42.19 -40.12
CA PRO A 187 -0.50 -42.64 -41.41
C PRO A 187 -1.63 -43.03 -42.37
N THR A 188 -1.53 -42.53 -43.59
CA THR A 188 -2.46 -42.83 -44.71
C THR A 188 -1.71 -43.59 -45.79
N ASP A 189 -2.44 -44.25 -46.64
CA ASP A 189 -1.93 -44.92 -47.86
C ASP A 189 -0.87 -46.01 -47.60
N LEU A 190 -1.01 -46.67 -46.41
CA LEU A 190 -0.15 -47.80 -46.09
C LEU A 190 -0.48 -48.97 -47.02
N THR A 191 0.48 -49.36 -47.88
CA THR A 191 0.36 -50.48 -48.77
C THR A 191 1.47 -51.49 -48.51
N ALA A 192 1.12 -52.77 -48.53
CA ALA A 192 2.08 -53.86 -48.44
C ALA A 192 1.87 -54.83 -49.56
N LYS A 193 2.94 -55.38 -50.12
CA LYS A 193 2.90 -56.46 -51.08
C LYS A 193 2.95 -57.81 -50.39
N TYR A 194 2.41 -58.81 -51.01
CA TYR A 194 2.48 -60.18 -50.44
C TYR A 194 3.95 -60.57 -50.20
N GLY A 195 4.20 -61.05 -48.99
CA GLY A 195 5.52 -61.42 -48.52
C GLY A 195 6.28 -60.32 -47.77
N GLN A 196 5.79 -59.05 -47.68
CA GLN A 196 6.35 -58.02 -46.85
C GLN A 196 5.87 -58.18 -45.37
N THR A 197 6.70 -57.72 -44.46
CA THR A 197 6.38 -57.60 -43.01
C THR A 197 6.02 -56.15 -42.70
N LEU A 198 5.50 -55.92 -41.48
CA LEU A 198 5.23 -54.54 -40.99
C LEU A 198 6.49 -53.66 -40.98
N ALA A 199 7.69 -54.27 -40.83
CA ALA A 199 8.95 -53.51 -40.86
C ALA A 199 9.32 -53.00 -42.25
N ASP A 200 8.73 -53.57 -43.28
CA ASP A 200 8.96 -53.14 -44.70
C ASP A 200 7.99 -52.05 -45.16
N VAL A 201 7.01 -51.64 -44.29
CA VAL A 201 6.05 -50.61 -44.61
C VAL A 201 6.55 -49.30 -44.01
N THR A 202 6.78 -48.31 -44.86
CA THR A 202 7.13 -46.96 -44.45
C THR A 202 5.92 -46.23 -43.81
N LEU A 203 6.09 -45.73 -42.61
CA LEU A 203 5.10 -44.93 -41.87
C LEU A 203 5.24 -43.46 -42.18
#